data_172d8d0bfe07199012e2f0b7adb2d036
#
_entry.id   172d8d0bfe07199012e2f0b7adb2d036
#
_cell.length_a   1.000
_cell.length_b   1.000
_cell.length_c   1.000
_cell.angle_alpha   90.00
_cell.angle_beta   90.00
_cell.angle_gamma   90.00
#
_symmetry.space_group_name_H-M   'P 1'
#
loop_
_entity.id
_entity.type
_entity.pdbx_description
1 polymer ?
#
loop_
_entity_poly.entity_id
_entity_poly.type
_entity_poly.pdbx_seq_one_letter_code
_entity_poly.pdbx_strand_id
1 'polypeptide(L)'
;MPNKEIETNENKDTTLEKKSTEGDVVSANSKKSENVSGDDGANKNLVGIKEAAASDNDNEKKKPPAIVNLAADLNLLNRQDLLQAVSDVVSGQSRQTKFAFWSTQPVPKLYEEITTNECIEPDKDISEIRPDPYALPEGFKWDTLDLNNSSDLTELYTLLNENYVEDDDAMFRFDYQPEFLKWSLQSPGWKRDWHLGVRVVKSGRLVGFISAIPSNLRAYDKVIKVVEINFLCVHKKLRSKRVAPVLIREITRRVNLTGIFQAAYTAGVVLPKPVATCRYWHRSLNPKKLIEVKFSHLARNMTMQRTIKLYKLPDQPKTKGYRRIEPKDMDKALKLFDEYMKKFSLCPVFSKEEFRHWFTPKEGIIDCFIVEDDKGNITDLTSFYCLPSSVMHHPVHKTLRGAYSFYNISTKTPWLELINDALISAKNIQMDVYNALDLMENNTFLRPLKFGPGDGNLQYYLYNWRCPSMKPQDVALILM
;
A
#
# COMPACT_ATOMS: atom_id res chain seq x y z
N MET A 1 17.86 -37.65 -43.22
CA MET A 1 17.97 -39.14 -43.14
C MET A 1 19.31 -39.52 -42.53
N PRO A 2 19.41 -40.58 -41.67
CA PRO A 2 18.34 -41.30 -40.96
C PRO A 2 18.47 -41.24 -39.43
N ASN A 3 17.38 -41.29 -38.75
CA ASN A 3 16.82 -42.27 -37.80
C ASN A 3 17.75 -43.22 -37.07
N LYS A 4 17.58 -43.28 -35.73
CA LYS A 4 17.38 -44.49 -34.93
C LYS A 4 16.79 -44.07 -33.59
N GLU A 5 15.70 -44.41 -33.32
CA GLU A 5 14.72 -45.17 -32.56
C GLU A 5 15.28 -46.24 -31.61
N ILE A 6 14.51 -46.40 -30.49
CA ILE A 6 14.25 -47.63 -29.68
C ILE A 6 15.28 -47.84 -28.55
N GLU A 7 14.90 -48.04 -27.27
CA GLU A 7 13.93 -48.99 -26.70
C GLU A 7 13.55 -48.64 -25.24
N THR A 8 12.33 -48.97 -24.92
CA THR A 8 11.65 -49.11 -23.63
C THR A 8 12.19 -50.29 -22.81
N ASN A 9 12.14 -50.20 -21.48
CA ASN A 9 11.87 -51.38 -20.67
C ASN A 9 11.13 -51.06 -19.37
N GLU A 10 10.01 -51.72 -19.22
CA GLU A 10 9.12 -51.83 -18.06
C GLU A 10 9.61 -52.89 -17.05
N ASN A 11 8.96 -52.80 -15.88
CA ASN A 11 8.67 -53.85 -14.89
C ASN A 11 9.61 -53.93 -13.66
N LYS A 12 9.14 -54.03 -12.44
CA LYS A 12 8.02 -54.73 -11.82
C LYS A 12 7.85 -54.32 -10.36
N ASP A 13 6.60 -54.30 -9.95
CA ASP A 13 6.01 -54.58 -8.64
C ASP A 13 6.82 -55.36 -7.61
N THR A 14 6.68 -54.96 -6.32
CA THR A 14 6.35 -55.89 -5.24
C THR A 14 5.69 -55.20 -4.03
N THR A 15 4.47 -55.58 -3.80
CA THR A 15 3.62 -55.43 -2.60
C THR A 15 4.11 -56.35 -1.46
N LEU A 16 3.91 -55.91 -0.20
CA LEU A 16 3.52 -56.72 0.97
C LEU A 16 3.38 -55.83 2.23
N GLU A 17 2.23 -55.57 2.65
CA GLU A 17 1.34 -56.06 3.74
C GLU A 17 1.84 -55.93 5.20
N LYS A 18 1.00 -55.18 5.94
CA LYS A 18 0.42 -55.33 7.29
C LYS A 18 1.24 -55.89 8.46
N LYS A 19 1.21 -55.13 9.58
CA LYS A 19 0.57 -55.61 10.80
C LYS A 19 0.32 -54.52 11.82
N SER A 20 -0.91 -54.50 12.30
CA SER A 20 -1.50 -53.83 13.44
C SER A 20 -1.04 -54.44 14.76
N THR A 21 -0.99 -53.63 15.85
CA THR A 21 -1.40 -54.06 17.18
C THR A 21 -1.93 -52.89 17.99
N GLU A 22 -3.10 -53.15 18.52
CA GLU A 22 -3.88 -52.42 19.51
C GLU A 22 -3.27 -52.50 20.94
N GLY A 23 -3.78 -51.66 21.82
CA GLY A 23 -3.68 -51.79 23.29
C GLY A 23 -3.89 -50.43 23.96
N ASP A 24 -5.07 -50.04 24.25
CA ASP A 24 -5.97 -50.01 25.41
C ASP A 24 -5.48 -49.15 26.60
N VAL A 25 -6.26 -48.05 26.83
CA VAL A 25 -7.21 -47.75 27.93
C VAL A 25 -6.63 -47.70 29.37
N VAL A 26 -6.89 -46.60 30.05
CA VAL A 26 -7.53 -46.37 31.38
C VAL A 26 -7.53 -44.86 31.69
N SER A 27 -8.57 -44.12 31.68
CA SER A 27 -9.69 -43.79 32.58
C SER A 27 -9.34 -43.55 34.05
N ALA A 28 -9.66 -42.37 34.55
CA ALA A 28 -10.49 -42.08 35.73
C ALA A 28 -10.29 -40.68 36.31
N ASN A 29 -11.34 -39.87 36.28
CA ASN A 29 -12.20 -39.42 37.38
C ASN A 29 -11.68 -38.30 38.30
N SER A 30 -12.27 -37.13 38.21
CA SER A 30 -13.39 -36.51 38.98
C SER A 30 -13.11 -36.05 40.41
N LYS A 31 -13.50 -34.80 40.70
CA LYS A 31 -14.36 -34.24 41.77
C LYS A 31 -14.17 -32.71 41.83
N LYS A 32 -15.15 -31.90 41.56
CA LYS A 32 -16.30 -31.34 42.35
C LYS A 32 -15.97 -30.80 43.73
N SER A 33 -16.23 -29.51 43.92
CA SER A 33 -16.97 -28.87 45.01
C SER A 33 -16.99 -27.35 44.72
N GLU A 34 -18.08 -26.73 44.42
CA GLU A 34 -19.25 -26.23 45.17
C GLU A 34 -18.93 -25.09 46.15
N ASN A 35 -19.54 -23.95 45.77
CA ASN A 35 -20.40 -23.00 46.51
C ASN A 35 -19.82 -22.16 47.67
N VAL A 36 -20.09 -20.85 47.64
CA VAL A 36 -21.08 -20.10 48.47
C VAL A 36 -21.03 -18.61 48.10
N SER A 37 -22.03 -18.03 47.59
CA SER A 37 -23.07 -17.01 47.86
C SER A 37 -22.74 -15.85 48.82
N GLY A 38 -23.31 -14.69 48.41
CA GLY A 38 -23.66 -13.51 49.22
C GLY A 38 -23.39 -12.24 48.46
N ASP A 39 -24.27 -11.57 48.01
CA ASP A 39 -25.55 -10.85 48.21
C ASP A 39 -25.33 -9.35 48.53
N ASP A 40 -26.14 -8.56 47.85
CA ASP A 40 -26.69 -7.26 48.14
C ASP A 40 -25.87 -5.94 48.06
N GLY A 41 -26.48 -5.01 47.28
CA GLY A 41 -26.35 -3.60 47.53
C GLY A 41 -26.69 -2.70 46.34
N ALA A 42 -27.97 -2.52 46.06
CA ALA A 42 -28.49 -1.51 45.15
C ALA A 42 -28.18 -0.06 45.62
N ASN A 43 -27.91 0.85 44.69
CA ASN A 43 -28.59 2.15 44.78
C ASN A 43 -28.68 2.85 43.40
N LYS A 44 -29.91 3.23 43.08
CA LYS A 44 -30.36 4.11 42.01
C LYS A 44 -29.99 5.56 42.34
N ASN A 45 -29.63 6.35 41.34
CA ASN A 45 -30.20 7.70 41.24
C ASN A 45 -30.14 8.21 39.79
N LEU A 46 -31.34 8.31 39.23
CA LEU A 46 -31.68 9.16 38.10
C LEU A 46 -31.77 10.60 38.60
N VAL A 47 -31.17 11.55 37.87
CA VAL A 47 -31.70 12.94 37.85
C VAL A 47 -31.57 13.45 36.39
N GLY A 48 -32.72 13.67 35.78
CA GLY A 48 -32.88 14.42 34.57
C GLY A 48 -32.82 15.91 34.83
N ILE A 49 -32.29 16.67 33.88
CA ILE A 49 -32.48 18.11 33.83
C ILE A 49 -32.96 18.53 32.45
N LYS A 50 -34.04 19.29 32.49
CA LYS A 50 -34.84 19.84 31.40
C LYS A 50 -34.09 20.94 30.63
N GLU A 51 -34.50 21.09 29.37
CA GLU A 51 -34.33 22.28 28.55
C GLU A 51 -34.80 23.56 29.23
N ALA A 52 -34.03 24.59 29.03
CA ALA A 52 -34.52 25.99 29.12
C ALA A 52 -33.78 26.85 28.09
N ALA A 53 -34.57 27.39 27.17
CA ALA A 53 -34.18 28.45 26.26
C ALA A 53 -34.12 29.81 26.99
N ALA A 54 -33.18 30.65 26.59
CA ALA A 54 -33.36 32.04 26.22
C ALA A 54 -32.10 32.90 26.35
N SER A 55 -31.86 33.58 25.33
CA SER A 55 -31.61 35.03 25.08
C SER A 55 -30.15 35.43 24.86
N ASP A 56 -30.04 36.10 23.73
CA ASP A 56 -28.92 36.91 23.22
C ASP A 56 -28.27 37.81 24.27
N ASN A 57 -26.94 37.84 24.23
CA ASN A 57 -26.20 39.08 24.34
C ASN A 57 -24.81 38.97 23.71
N ASP A 58 -24.58 39.80 22.71
CA ASP A 58 -23.34 40.06 22.01
C ASP A 58 -22.21 40.40 22.99
N ASN A 59 -21.13 39.65 22.92
CA ASN A 59 -19.80 40.13 23.20
C ASN A 59 -18.78 39.28 22.40
N GLU A 60 -18.45 39.73 21.20
CA GLU A 60 -17.33 39.26 20.40
C GLU A 60 -16.03 39.41 21.17
N LYS A 61 -15.56 38.32 21.77
CA LYS A 61 -14.14 38.14 22.06
C LYS A 61 -13.57 37.18 20.99
N LYS A 62 -12.87 37.75 20.00
CA LYS A 62 -12.06 37.05 19.01
C LYS A 62 -11.17 36.03 19.70
N LYS A 63 -11.47 34.74 19.52
CA LYS A 63 -10.55 33.63 19.81
C LYS A 63 -9.43 33.66 18.79
N PRO A 64 -8.18 33.42 19.19
CA PRO A 64 -7.07 33.37 18.21
C PRO A 64 -7.23 32.19 17.26
N PRO A 65 -6.92 32.34 15.96
CA PRO A 65 -7.18 31.35 14.93
C PRO A 65 -6.38 30.03 15.03
N ALA A 66 -5.45 29.92 15.97
CA ALA A 66 -4.55 28.78 16.12
C ALA A 66 -5.17 27.51 16.74
N ILE A 67 -6.34 27.61 17.42
CA ILE A 67 -6.92 26.46 18.16
C ILE A 67 -7.85 25.63 17.28
N VAL A 68 -8.47 26.22 16.26
CA VAL A 68 -9.44 25.50 15.39
C VAL A 68 -8.76 24.56 14.42
N ASN A 69 -7.57 24.91 13.91
CA ASN A 69 -6.80 24.06 13.01
C ASN A 69 -6.11 22.89 13.73
N LEU A 70 -5.74 23.06 15.00
CA LEU A 70 -5.11 21.99 15.79
C LEU A 70 -6.05 20.78 16.02
N ALA A 71 -7.35 21.00 16.12
CA ALA A 71 -8.34 19.93 16.34
C ALA A 71 -8.62 19.11 15.07
N ALA A 72 -8.49 19.71 13.89
CA ALA A 72 -8.61 19.00 12.61
C ALA A 72 -7.37 18.14 12.31
N ASP A 73 -6.18 18.67 12.62
CA ASP A 73 -4.91 17.97 12.44
C ASP A 73 -4.71 16.82 13.45
N LEU A 74 -5.30 16.92 14.64
CA LEU A 74 -5.24 15.90 15.69
C LEU A 74 -6.06 14.63 15.35
N ASN A 75 -7.09 14.75 14.51
CA ASN A 75 -7.87 13.59 14.05
C ASN A 75 -7.16 12.75 12.97
N LEU A 76 -6.03 13.23 12.42
CA LEU A 76 -5.22 12.54 11.42
C LEU A 76 -4.06 11.74 12.04
N LEU A 77 -3.78 11.93 13.33
CA LEU A 77 -2.72 11.23 14.05
C LEU A 77 -3.24 9.95 14.70
N ASN A 78 -2.43 8.90 14.73
CA ASN A 78 -2.74 7.74 15.56
C ASN A 78 -2.65 8.13 17.06
N ARG A 79 -3.19 7.30 17.95
CA ARG A 79 -3.28 7.60 19.38
C ARG A 79 -1.92 7.85 20.06
N GLN A 80 -0.87 7.18 19.61
CA GLN A 80 0.48 7.36 20.16
C GLN A 80 1.11 8.67 19.68
N ASP A 81 0.96 9.01 18.40
CA ASP A 81 1.43 10.27 17.84
C ASP A 81 0.68 11.46 18.44
N LEU A 82 -0.62 11.28 18.76
CA LEU A 82 -1.44 12.28 19.46
C LEU A 82 -0.94 12.52 20.90
N LEU A 83 -0.69 11.45 21.64
CA LEU A 83 -0.18 11.55 23.02
C LEU A 83 1.22 12.16 23.05
N GLN A 84 2.07 11.81 22.06
CA GLN A 84 3.39 12.41 21.92
C GLN A 84 3.31 13.89 21.53
N ALA A 85 2.44 14.25 20.58
CA ALA A 85 2.24 15.65 20.18
C ALA A 85 1.72 16.50 21.34
N VAL A 86 0.80 15.99 22.16
CA VAL A 86 0.32 16.65 23.36
C VAL A 86 1.42 16.79 24.42
N SER A 87 2.21 15.72 24.62
CA SER A 87 3.37 15.74 25.54
C SER A 87 4.42 16.76 25.12
N ASP A 88 4.72 16.86 23.82
CA ASP A 88 5.70 17.80 23.26
C ASP A 88 5.23 19.27 23.37
N VAL A 89 3.91 19.50 23.29
CA VAL A 89 3.30 20.83 23.52
C VAL A 89 3.37 21.24 24.99
N VAL A 90 3.10 20.29 25.89
CA VAL A 90 3.10 20.54 27.34
C VAL A 90 4.52 20.71 27.89
N SER A 91 5.50 19.99 27.33
CA SER A 91 6.89 20.04 27.79
C SER A 91 7.71 21.20 27.21
N GLY A 92 7.16 22.02 26.29
CA GLY A 92 7.88 23.12 25.66
C GLY A 92 9.13 22.73 24.87
N GLN A 93 9.35 21.42 24.63
CA GLN A 93 10.48 20.96 23.86
C GLN A 93 10.31 21.29 22.38
N SER A 94 11.34 21.85 21.79
CA SER A 94 11.37 22.26 20.39
C SER A 94 11.04 21.07 19.46
N ARG A 95 9.93 21.16 18.72
CA ARG A 95 9.46 20.19 17.72
C ARG A 95 10.49 19.90 16.59
N GLN A 96 11.56 20.66 16.51
CA GLN A 96 12.61 20.54 15.48
C GLN A 96 13.47 19.29 15.62
N THR A 97 13.56 18.68 16.80
CA THR A 97 14.46 17.52 17.03
C THR A 97 13.93 16.20 16.45
N LYS A 98 12.61 16.06 16.32
CA LYS A 98 11.97 14.79 15.84
C LYS A 98 12.28 14.49 14.36
N PHE A 99 12.47 15.50 13.51
CA PHE A 99 12.66 15.37 12.06
C PHE A 99 13.98 16.00 11.59
N ALA A 100 15.07 15.80 12.31
CA ALA A 100 16.37 16.43 12.04
C ALA A 100 16.87 16.24 10.61
N PHE A 101 16.64 15.07 9.99
CA PHE A 101 16.97 14.83 8.59
C PHE A 101 16.07 15.65 7.66
N TRP A 102 14.75 15.57 7.85
CA TRP A 102 13.77 16.21 6.96
C TRP A 102 13.84 17.75 7.03
N SER A 103 14.29 18.32 8.17
CA SER A 103 14.51 19.76 8.27
C SER A 103 15.64 20.29 7.37
N THR A 104 16.48 19.40 6.83
CA THR A 104 17.55 19.71 5.87
C THR A 104 17.16 19.45 4.43
N GLN A 105 15.93 19.02 4.17
CA GLN A 105 15.43 18.64 2.85
C GLN A 105 14.42 19.69 2.34
N PRO A 106 14.28 19.86 1.03
CA PRO A 106 13.29 20.76 0.44
C PRO A 106 11.87 20.16 0.54
N VAL A 107 11.36 20.08 1.76
CA VAL A 107 9.99 19.66 2.07
C VAL A 107 9.35 20.67 2.99
N PRO A 108 8.02 20.88 2.93
CA PRO A 108 7.34 21.80 3.85
C PRO A 108 7.46 21.33 5.28
N LYS A 109 7.42 22.26 6.24
CA LYS A 109 7.36 21.92 7.66
C LYS A 109 6.01 21.30 7.99
N LEU A 110 5.97 20.37 8.95
CA LEU A 110 4.76 19.59 9.27
C LEU A 110 3.51 20.47 9.53
N TYR A 111 3.70 21.60 10.17
CA TYR A 111 2.60 22.52 10.54
C TYR A 111 2.54 23.78 9.65
N GLU A 112 3.27 23.80 8.55
CA GLU A 112 3.24 24.90 7.58
C GLU A 112 1.90 24.89 6.82
N GLU A 113 1.20 26.02 6.79
CA GLU A 113 0.05 26.20 5.93
C GLU A 113 0.52 26.53 4.51
N ILE A 114 0.07 25.76 3.53
CA ILE A 114 0.51 25.89 2.14
C ILE A 114 -0.68 26.31 1.29
N THR A 115 -0.52 27.45 0.62
CA THR A 115 -1.53 28.03 -0.26
C THR A 115 -1.06 28.10 -1.71
N THR A 116 0.22 27.83 -1.97
CA THR A 116 0.85 27.89 -3.30
C THR A 116 1.04 26.49 -3.89
N ASN A 117 1.16 26.41 -5.21
CA ASN A 117 1.44 25.18 -5.95
C ASN A 117 2.71 25.39 -6.79
N GLU A 118 3.90 25.07 -6.25
CA GLU A 118 5.19 25.42 -6.85
C GLU A 118 6.35 24.58 -6.29
N CYS A 119 7.53 24.64 -6.96
CA CYS A 119 8.76 24.09 -6.42
C CYS A 119 9.23 24.87 -5.18
N ILE A 120 9.89 24.17 -4.25
CA ILE A 120 10.44 24.78 -3.01
C ILE A 120 11.81 25.41 -3.32
N GLU A 121 12.69 24.64 -3.96
CA GLU A 121 13.97 25.11 -4.47
C GLU A 121 13.92 25.10 -6.01
N PRO A 122 14.47 26.11 -6.68
CA PRO A 122 14.56 26.10 -8.15
C PRO A 122 15.45 24.95 -8.62
N ASP A 123 15.21 24.48 -9.83
CA ASP A 123 16.04 23.49 -10.49
C ASP A 123 17.47 24.04 -10.66
N LYS A 124 18.46 23.24 -10.31
CA LYS A 124 19.89 23.60 -10.38
C LYS A 124 20.46 23.24 -11.74
N ASP A 125 21.52 23.91 -12.13
CA ASP A 125 22.32 23.41 -13.25
C ASP A 125 22.98 22.07 -12.86
N ILE A 126 23.09 21.15 -13.82
CA ILE A 126 23.70 19.83 -13.57
C ILE A 126 25.15 19.96 -13.09
N SER A 127 25.86 20.99 -13.52
CA SER A 127 27.24 21.28 -13.07
C SER A 127 27.35 21.66 -11.60
N GLU A 128 26.26 22.12 -10.99
CA GLU A 128 26.19 22.43 -9.54
C GLU A 128 25.93 21.19 -8.69
N ILE A 129 25.55 20.07 -9.33
CA ILE A 129 25.27 18.83 -8.62
C ILE A 129 26.61 18.15 -8.30
N ARG A 130 26.76 17.76 -7.03
CA ARG A 130 27.93 17.03 -6.55
C ARG A 130 28.27 15.85 -7.48
N PRO A 131 29.48 15.77 -8.07
CA PRO A 131 29.85 14.67 -8.97
C PRO A 131 30.04 13.34 -8.21
N ASP A 132 30.65 13.38 -7.01
CA ASP A 132 30.98 12.18 -6.24
C ASP A 132 29.82 11.69 -5.38
N PRO A 133 29.68 10.36 -5.20
CA PRO A 133 28.73 9.78 -4.27
C PRO A 133 28.93 10.23 -2.83
N TYR A 134 27.86 10.24 -2.03
CA TYR A 134 27.97 10.46 -0.59
C TYR A 134 28.75 9.32 0.07
N ALA A 135 29.59 9.68 1.07
CA ALA A 135 30.33 8.69 1.83
C ALA A 135 29.38 7.81 2.66
N LEU A 136 29.63 6.50 2.60
CA LEU A 136 29.01 5.52 3.50
C LEU A 136 29.87 5.34 4.77
N PRO A 137 29.30 4.85 5.87
CA PRO A 137 30.10 4.42 7.01
C PRO A 137 31.12 3.35 6.60
N GLU A 138 32.22 3.26 7.36
CA GLU A 138 33.29 2.27 7.14
C GLU A 138 32.68 0.84 7.10
N GLY A 139 33.20 0.01 6.17
CA GLY A 139 32.73 -1.36 5.96
C GLY A 139 31.55 -1.52 5.01
N PHE A 140 31.03 -0.42 4.44
CA PHE A 140 29.98 -0.44 3.43
C PHE A 140 30.45 0.19 2.12
N LYS A 141 29.84 -0.26 1.02
CA LYS A 141 30.05 0.29 -0.32
C LYS A 141 28.74 0.45 -1.06
N TRP A 142 28.69 1.44 -1.96
CA TRP A 142 27.60 1.57 -2.93
C TRP A 142 27.62 0.44 -3.94
N ASP A 143 26.43 0.09 -4.40
CA ASP A 143 26.22 -0.81 -5.52
C ASP A 143 25.06 -0.31 -6.39
N THR A 144 25.02 -0.75 -7.63
CA THR A 144 23.94 -0.46 -8.58
C THR A 144 23.45 -1.78 -9.15
N LEU A 145 22.27 -2.20 -8.71
CA LEU A 145 21.73 -3.52 -9.04
C LEU A 145 21.26 -3.57 -10.50
N ASP A 146 21.53 -4.71 -11.14
CA ASP A 146 20.94 -5.06 -12.44
C ASP A 146 19.83 -6.08 -12.25
N LEU A 147 18.58 -5.64 -12.33
CA LEU A 147 17.42 -6.52 -12.14
C LEU A 147 17.23 -7.52 -13.30
N ASN A 148 18.03 -7.44 -14.37
CA ASN A 148 18.10 -8.47 -15.39
C ASN A 148 19.08 -9.59 -15.01
N ASN A 149 19.96 -9.33 -14.03
CA ASN A 149 20.79 -10.36 -13.42
C ASN A 149 19.98 -11.09 -12.34
N SER A 150 19.84 -12.40 -12.46
CA SER A 150 19.07 -13.23 -11.53
C SER A 150 19.63 -13.20 -10.11
N SER A 151 20.94 -13.06 -9.92
CA SER A 151 21.58 -12.96 -8.60
C SER A 151 21.18 -11.65 -7.90
N ASP A 152 21.31 -10.50 -8.56
CA ASP A 152 20.93 -9.20 -8.01
C ASP A 152 19.45 -9.15 -7.67
N LEU A 153 18.60 -9.67 -8.55
CA LEU A 153 17.16 -9.74 -8.34
C LEU A 153 16.80 -10.63 -7.15
N THR A 154 17.46 -11.79 -7.01
CA THR A 154 17.23 -12.70 -5.88
C THR A 154 17.70 -12.07 -4.56
N GLU A 155 18.83 -11.36 -4.56
CA GLU A 155 19.31 -10.66 -3.36
C GLU A 155 18.38 -9.50 -2.96
N LEU A 156 17.86 -8.74 -3.93
CA LEU A 156 16.87 -7.70 -3.69
C LEU A 156 15.59 -8.30 -3.10
N TYR A 157 15.05 -9.35 -3.72
CA TYR A 157 13.90 -10.08 -3.22
C TYR A 157 14.11 -10.54 -1.77
N THR A 158 15.26 -11.14 -1.48
CA THR A 158 15.61 -11.62 -0.15
C THR A 158 15.68 -10.47 0.86
N LEU A 159 16.34 -9.35 0.50
CA LEU A 159 16.42 -8.18 1.37
C LEU A 159 15.02 -7.64 1.71
N LEU A 160 14.15 -7.49 0.72
CA LEU A 160 12.79 -6.97 0.92
C LEU A 160 11.93 -7.95 1.70
N ASN A 161 11.94 -9.23 1.33
CA ASN A 161 11.15 -10.26 2.01
C ASN A 161 11.51 -10.40 3.50
N GLU A 162 12.78 -10.22 3.87
CA GLU A 162 13.22 -10.34 5.26
C GLU A 162 13.09 -9.04 6.08
N ASN A 163 13.12 -7.87 5.42
CA ASN A 163 13.34 -6.61 6.13
C ASN A 163 12.38 -5.47 5.77
N TYR A 164 11.52 -5.62 4.75
CA TYR A 164 10.69 -4.51 4.30
C TYR A 164 9.41 -4.37 5.13
N VAL A 165 8.27 -4.07 4.53
CA VAL A 165 7.02 -3.76 5.22
C VAL A 165 6.39 -5.01 5.82
N GLU A 166 6.15 -4.99 7.12
CA GLU A 166 5.39 -5.98 7.87
C GLU A 166 4.34 -5.26 8.73
N ASP A 167 3.29 -5.96 9.13
CA ASP A 167 2.29 -5.42 10.05
C ASP A 167 2.86 -5.27 11.47
N ASP A 168 2.17 -4.49 12.31
CA ASP A 168 2.64 -4.16 13.67
C ASP A 168 2.82 -5.40 14.56
N ASP A 169 2.01 -6.43 14.33
CA ASP A 169 2.05 -7.71 15.07
C ASP A 169 3.05 -8.73 14.48
N ALA A 170 3.77 -8.38 13.40
CA ALA A 170 4.67 -9.27 12.65
C ALA A 170 4.01 -10.59 12.22
N MET A 171 2.72 -10.55 11.92
CA MET A 171 1.93 -11.70 11.44
C MET A 171 2.02 -11.86 9.94
N PHE A 172 2.12 -10.75 9.22
CA PHE A 172 2.14 -10.67 7.75
C PHE A 172 3.32 -9.83 7.29
N ARG A 173 3.90 -10.21 6.16
CA ARG A 173 4.94 -9.43 5.49
C ARG A 173 4.70 -9.47 4.00
N PHE A 174 4.77 -8.32 3.35
CA PHE A 174 4.67 -8.26 1.89
C PHE A 174 5.73 -9.10 1.22
N ASP A 175 5.30 -9.86 0.22
CA ASP A 175 6.13 -10.79 -0.54
C ASP A 175 6.18 -10.32 -2.00
N TYR A 176 7.04 -9.32 -2.26
CA TYR A 176 7.24 -8.72 -3.57
C TYR A 176 8.02 -9.68 -4.48
N GLN A 177 7.31 -10.53 -5.20
CA GLN A 177 7.91 -11.54 -6.09
C GLN A 177 8.85 -10.90 -7.14
N PRO A 178 9.89 -11.61 -7.61
CA PRO A 178 10.87 -11.08 -8.56
C PRO A 178 10.25 -10.46 -9.82
N GLU A 179 9.23 -11.08 -10.40
CA GLU A 179 8.53 -10.58 -11.57
C GLU A 179 7.77 -9.28 -11.28
N PHE A 180 7.20 -9.15 -10.06
CA PHE A 180 6.57 -7.93 -9.61
C PHE A 180 7.59 -6.81 -9.45
N LEU A 181 8.77 -7.09 -8.86
CA LEU A 181 9.86 -6.12 -8.73
C LEU A 181 10.35 -5.62 -10.09
N LYS A 182 10.50 -6.52 -11.07
CA LYS A 182 10.83 -6.10 -12.44
C LYS A 182 9.77 -5.21 -13.06
N TRP A 183 8.52 -5.59 -12.93
CA TRP A 183 7.40 -4.81 -13.47
C TRP A 183 7.32 -3.41 -12.83
N SER A 184 7.45 -3.32 -11.50
CA SER A 184 7.35 -2.05 -10.78
C SER A 184 8.56 -1.14 -10.96
N LEU A 185 9.77 -1.70 -11.18
CA LEU A 185 11.03 -0.95 -11.22
C LEU A 185 11.59 -0.72 -12.62
N GLN A 186 11.07 -1.43 -13.62
CA GLN A 186 11.50 -1.30 -15.02
C GLN A 186 10.38 -0.75 -15.91
N SER A 187 9.65 0.27 -15.41
CA SER A 187 8.70 1.04 -16.21
C SER A 187 9.41 1.81 -17.34
N PRO A 188 8.72 2.23 -18.40
CA PRO A 188 9.34 2.98 -19.49
C PRO A 188 10.20 4.15 -18.99
N GLY A 189 11.41 4.24 -19.52
CA GLY A 189 12.37 5.28 -19.11
C GLY A 189 13.16 4.99 -17.83
N TRP A 190 12.98 3.83 -17.19
CA TRP A 190 13.76 3.42 -16.02
C TRP A 190 15.28 3.50 -16.26
N LYS A 191 16.04 3.71 -15.19
CA LYS A 191 17.51 3.79 -15.25
C LYS A 191 18.12 2.84 -14.23
N ARG A 192 19.08 2.03 -14.66
CA ARG A 192 19.82 1.14 -13.76
C ARG A 192 20.45 1.88 -12.59
N ASP A 193 21.01 3.07 -12.82
CA ASP A 193 21.65 3.91 -11.79
C ASP A 193 20.70 4.29 -10.64
N TRP A 194 19.41 4.14 -10.84
CA TRP A 194 18.38 4.41 -9.83
C TRP A 194 17.96 3.18 -9.03
N HIS A 195 18.56 2.01 -9.28
CA HIS A 195 18.45 0.82 -8.44
C HIS A 195 19.64 0.79 -7.47
N LEU A 196 19.59 1.64 -6.45
CA LEU A 196 20.73 1.94 -5.58
C LEU A 196 20.78 0.98 -4.39
N GLY A 197 21.87 0.23 -4.29
CA GLY A 197 22.15 -0.71 -3.21
C GLY A 197 23.27 -0.27 -2.28
N VAL A 198 23.27 -0.81 -1.07
CA VAL A 198 24.38 -0.76 -0.11
C VAL A 198 24.79 -2.18 0.23
N ARG A 199 26.08 -2.49 0.06
CA ARG A 199 26.66 -3.80 0.39
C ARG A 199 27.69 -3.70 1.52
N VAL A 200 27.78 -4.76 2.30
CA VAL A 200 28.89 -4.96 3.25
C VAL A 200 30.13 -5.34 2.49
N VAL A 201 31.25 -4.62 2.67
CA VAL A 201 32.51 -4.85 1.94
C VAL A 201 33.03 -6.26 2.14
N LYS A 202 33.07 -6.76 3.40
CA LYS A 202 33.64 -8.08 3.74
C LYS A 202 32.85 -9.27 3.18
N SER A 203 31.51 -9.19 3.19
CA SER A 203 30.64 -10.34 2.83
C SER A 203 29.98 -10.20 1.47
N GLY A 204 30.01 -9.02 0.85
CA GLY A 204 29.27 -8.72 -0.37
C GLY A 204 27.75 -8.61 -0.17
N ARG A 205 27.22 -8.91 1.03
CA ARG A 205 25.77 -8.98 1.28
C ARG A 205 25.10 -7.62 1.07
N LEU A 206 23.97 -7.61 0.33
CA LEU A 206 23.08 -6.47 0.17
C LEU A 206 22.37 -6.19 1.51
N VAL A 207 22.43 -4.95 2.00
CA VAL A 207 21.86 -4.56 3.30
C VAL A 207 21.05 -3.26 3.28
N GLY A 208 21.04 -2.59 2.16
CA GLY A 208 20.22 -1.40 1.94
C GLY A 208 19.85 -1.28 0.48
N PHE A 209 18.67 -0.73 0.20
CA PHE A 209 18.19 -0.48 -1.15
C PHE A 209 17.24 0.71 -1.17
N ILE A 210 17.24 1.44 -2.25
CA ILE A 210 16.25 2.46 -2.62
C ILE A 210 16.18 2.52 -4.14
N SER A 211 15.01 2.80 -4.68
CA SER A 211 14.83 2.93 -6.12
C SER A 211 14.03 4.16 -6.50
N ALA A 212 14.21 4.57 -7.74
CA ALA A 212 13.43 5.60 -8.40
C ALA A 212 12.98 5.13 -9.78
N ILE A 213 11.79 5.52 -10.19
CA ILE A 213 11.29 5.38 -11.57
C ILE A 213 10.81 6.74 -12.07
N PRO A 214 10.97 7.05 -13.38
CA PRO A 214 10.49 8.31 -13.93
C PRO A 214 8.97 8.33 -13.99
N SER A 215 8.38 9.49 -13.75
CA SER A 215 6.94 9.71 -13.85
C SER A 215 6.63 11.17 -14.17
N ASN A 216 5.47 11.42 -14.75
CA ASN A 216 4.90 12.75 -14.86
C ASN A 216 3.62 12.79 -14.03
N LEU A 217 3.52 13.75 -13.13
CA LEU A 217 2.36 13.94 -12.29
C LEU A 217 1.72 15.30 -12.55
N ARG A 218 0.40 15.33 -12.50
CA ARG A 218 -0.31 16.59 -12.40
C ARG A 218 -0.69 16.84 -10.94
N ALA A 219 -0.18 17.95 -10.40
CA ALA A 219 -0.54 18.48 -9.09
C ALA A 219 -1.34 19.76 -9.30
N TYR A 220 -2.64 19.71 -9.03
CA TYR A 220 -3.61 20.78 -9.38
C TYR A 220 -3.55 21.13 -10.86
N ASP A 221 -3.06 22.32 -11.19
CA ASP A 221 -2.98 22.91 -12.53
C ASP A 221 -1.63 22.66 -13.22
N LYS A 222 -0.63 22.11 -12.51
CA LYS A 222 0.73 21.94 -13.02
C LYS A 222 1.09 20.49 -13.28
N VAL A 223 1.61 20.21 -14.47
CA VAL A 223 2.26 18.95 -14.78
C VAL A 223 3.75 19.07 -14.44
N ILE A 224 4.24 18.18 -13.59
CA ILE A 224 5.60 18.16 -13.10
C ILE A 224 6.27 16.84 -13.46
N LYS A 225 7.54 16.94 -13.88
CA LYS A 225 8.38 15.77 -14.10
C LYS A 225 8.99 15.37 -12.77
N VAL A 226 8.72 14.14 -12.33
CA VAL A 226 9.16 13.64 -11.04
C VAL A 226 9.80 12.25 -11.17
N VAL A 227 10.35 11.76 -10.09
CA VAL A 227 10.54 10.33 -9.90
C VAL A 227 9.62 9.82 -8.78
N GLU A 228 9.14 8.60 -8.91
CA GLU A 228 8.51 7.87 -7.81
C GLU A 228 9.58 7.10 -7.06
N ILE A 229 9.67 7.33 -5.74
CA ILE A 229 10.64 6.65 -4.87
C ILE A 229 9.95 5.46 -4.23
N ASN A 230 10.48 4.27 -4.50
CA ASN A 230 9.94 3.01 -4.01
C ASN A 230 11.01 2.16 -3.32
N PHE A 231 10.58 1.22 -2.48
CA PHE A 231 11.39 0.17 -1.86
C PHE A 231 12.58 0.68 -1.03
N LEU A 232 12.45 1.80 -0.33
CA LEU A 232 13.47 2.19 0.65
C LEU A 232 13.51 1.15 1.78
N CYS A 233 14.51 0.30 1.75
CA CYS A 233 14.69 -0.79 2.71
C CYS A 233 16.10 -0.76 3.31
N VAL A 234 16.19 -0.90 4.64
CA VAL A 234 17.43 -1.09 5.37
C VAL A 234 17.29 -2.34 6.24
N HIS A 235 18.29 -3.21 6.16
CA HIS A 235 18.35 -4.43 6.95
C HIS A 235 18.12 -4.13 8.45
N LYS A 236 17.28 -4.93 9.12
CA LYS A 236 16.80 -4.70 10.50
C LYS A 236 17.94 -4.38 11.49
N LYS A 237 19.10 -5.03 11.37
CA LYS A 237 20.29 -4.80 12.23
C LYS A 237 20.99 -3.44 12.00
N LEU A 238 20.68 -2.75 10.90
CA LEU A 238 21.24 -1.44 10.55
C LEU A 238 20.26 -0.29 10.75
N ARG A 239 19.03 -0.58 11.18
CA ARG A 239 18.08 0.45 11.60
C ARG A 239 18.73 1.26 12.74
N SER A 240 18.45 2.54 12.82
CA SER A 240 19.10 3.49 13.76
C SER A 240 20.57 3.81 13.47
N LYS A 241 21.20 3.22 12.44
CA LYS A 241 22.58 3.57 12.00
C LYS A 241 22.62 4.69 10.96
N ARG A 242 21.51 5.40 10.73
CA ARG A 242 21.37 6.53 9.79
C ARG A 242 21.70 6.17 8.32
N VAL A 243 21.47 4.92 7.90
CA VAL A 243 21.71 4.46 6.52
C VAL A 243 20.62 5.01 5.58
N ALA A 244 19.35 5.04 6.01
CA ALA A 244 18.25 5.55 5.17
C ALA A 244 18.45 7.03 4.74
N PRO A 245 18.83 7.98 5.60
CA PRO A 245 19.18 9.34 5.20
C PRO A 245 20.25 9.42 4.11
N VAL A 246 21.27 8.56 4.16
CA VAL A 246 22.34 8.54 3.15
C VAL A 246 21.86 7.96 1.83
N LEU A 247 21.02 6.90 1.86
CA LEU A 247 20.34 6.35 0.68
C LEU A 247 19.48 7.42 0.00
N ILE A 248 18.68 8.17 0.76
CA ILE A 248 17.83 9.25 0.23
C ILE A 248 18.71 10.34 -0.43
N ARG A 249 19.77 10.77 0.20
CA ARG A 249 20.67 11.79 -0.39
C ARG A 249 21.34 11.31 -1.67
N GLU A 250 21.80 10.06 -1.71
CA GLU A 250 22.49 9.53 -2.88
C GLU A 250 21.53 9.29 -4.05
N ILE A 251 20.31 8.77 -3.82
CA ILE A 251 19.34 8.63 -4.89
C ILE A 251 18.91 10.01 -5.43
N THR A 252 18.73 11.01 -4.54
CA THR A 252 18.44 12.39 -4.94
C THR A 252 19.56 12.94 -5.83
N ARG A 253 20.83 12.76 -5.46
CA ARG A 253 21.96 13.17 -6.29
C ARG A 253 21.93 12.52 -7.67
N ARG A 254 21.75 11.20 -7.74
CA ARG A 254 21.70 10.45 -9.01
C ARG A 254 20.54 10.88 -9.90
N VAL A 255 19.40 11.15 -9.32
CA VAL A 255 18.23 11.66 -10.04
C VAL A 255 18.47 13.08 -10.54
N ASN A 256 19.02 13.96 -9.69
CA ASN A 256 19.31 15.35 -10.06
C ASN A 256 20.32 15.46 -11.21
N LEU A 257 21.30 14.54 -11.30
CA LEU A 257 22.21 14.46 -12.45
C LEU A 257 21.52 14.20 -13.79
N THR A 258 20.23 13.84 -13.78
CA THR A 258 19.43 13.66 -15.00
C THR A 258 18.46 14.82 -15.26
N GLY A 259 18.58 15.92 -14.49
CA GLY A 259 17.72 17.11 -14.62
C GLY A 259 16.29 16.92 -14.04
N ILE A 260 16.11 16.00 -13.09
CA ILE A 260 14.86 15.83 -12.35
C ILE A 260 15.13 16.19 -10.89
N PHE A 261 14.33 17.10 -10.32
CA PHE A 261 14.54 17.64 -8.97
C PHE A 261 13.37 17.39 -8.03
N GLN A 262 12.25 16.87 -8.54
CA GLN A 262 11.05 16.58 -7.79
C GLN A 262 10.84 15.06 -7.67
N ALA A 263 10.21 14.64 -6.57
CA ALA A 263 9.83 13.26 -6.36
C ALA A 263 8.47 13.12 -5.67
N ALA A 264 7.84 11.97 -5.88
CA ALA A 264 6.68 11.52 -5.11
C ALA A 264 7.02 10.22 -4.36
N TYR A 265 6.51 10.08 -3.15
CA TYR A 265 6.66 8.87 -2.34
C TYR A 265 5.50 8.73 -1.36
N THR A 266 5.35 7.53 -0.82
CA THR A 266 4.37 7.22 0.22
C THR A 266 5.03 6.61 1.44
N ALA A 267 4.41 6.75 2.60
CA ALA A 267 4.84 6.08 3.83
C ALA A 267 3.64 5.83 4.75
N GLY A 268 3.73 4.78 5.57
CA GLY A 268 2.75 4.53 6.63
C GLY A 268 2.89 5.49 7.82
N VAL A 269 4.08 6.09 7.97
CA VAL A 269 4.39 7.02 9.07
C VAL A 269 4.23 8.47 8.62
N VAL A 270 3.89 9.35 9.57
CA VAL A 270 3.79 10.79 9.31
C VAL A 270 5.17 11.42 9.31
N LEU A 271 5.52 12.03 8.17
CA LEU A 271 6.74 12.81 7.92
C LEU A 271 6.36 14.25 7.54
N PRO A 272 7.27 15.22 7.53
CA PRO A 272 7.05 16.54 6.96
C PRO A 272 6.98 16.50 5.43
N LYS A 273 5.93 17.00 4.76
CA LYS A 273 4.53 17.16 5.21
C LYS A 273 3.65 16.35 4.26
N PRO A 274 2.66 15.55 4.74
CA PRO A 274 1.75 14.85 3.85
C PRO A 274 0.93 15.83 3.02
N VAL A 275 0.82 15.58 1.72
CA VAL A 275 -0.13 16.28 0.84
C VAL A 275 -1.53 15.66 0.92
N ALA A 276 -1.59 14.36 1.25
CA ALA A 276 -2.83 13.63 1.52
C ALA A 276 -2.59 12.46 2.47
N THR A 277 -3.62 12.07 3.20
CA THR A 277 -3.66 10.88 4.05
C THR A 277 -4.81 10.00 3.62
N CYS A 278 -4.53 8.79 3.17
CA CYS A 278 -5.52 7.81 2.75
C CYS A 278 -5.54 6.63 3.70
N ARG A 279 -6.69 5.93 3.78
CA ARG A 279 -6.86 4.77 4.64
C ARG A 279 -7.09 3.51 3.81
N TYR A 280 -6.51 2.40 4.23
CA TYR A 280 -6.77 1.09 3.66
C TYR A 280 -8.13 0.52 4.09
N TRP A 281 -8.77 -0.17 3.15
CA TRP A 281 -10.02 -0.91 3.33
C TRP A 281 -9.86 -2.30 2.73
N HIS A 282 -10.49 -3.29 3.34
CA HIS A 282 -10.31 -4.71 3.01
C HIS A 282 -11.65 -5.39 2.76
N ARG A 283 -11.77 -6.10 1.64
CA ARG A 283 -12.94 -6.91 1.28
C ARG A 283 -12.56 -8.40 1.28
N SER A 284 -13.16 -9.16 2.18
CA SER A 284 -12.91 -10.61 2.26
C SER A 284 -13.42 -11.33 1.01
N LEU A 285 -12.54 -12.04 0.31
CA LEU A 285 -12.88 -12.95 -0.79
C LEU A 285 -12.87 -14.41 -0.31
N ASN A 286 -11.99 -14.73 0.64
CA ASN A 286 -11.89 -16.04 1.32
C ASN A 286 -11.99 -15.85 2.85
N PRO A 287 -13.21 -15.60 3.38
CA PRO A 287 -13.39 -15.29 4.80
C PRO A 287 -12.86 -16.37 5.75
N LYS A 288 -12.97 -17.66 5.36
CA LYS A 288 -12.49 -18.76 6.17
C LYS A 288 -10.99 -18.64 6.42
N LYS A 289 -10.19 -18.56 5.35
CA LYS A 289 -8.73 -18.43 5.43
C LYS A 289 -8.31 -17.14 6.16
N LEU A 290 -8.97 -16.00 5.89
CA LEU A 290 -8.66 -14.74 6.54
C LEU A 290 -8.85 -14.78 8.05
N ILE A 291 -9.84 -15.52 8.54
CA ILE A 291 -10.08 -15.73 9.97
C ILE A 291 -9.07 -16.72 10.54
N GLU A 292 -8.78 -17.82 9.84
CA GLU A 292 -7.79 -18.82 10.28
C GLU A 292 -6.39 -18.20 10.45
N VAL A 293 -5.97 -17.33 9.53
CA VAL A 293 -4.68 -16.64 9.64
C VAL A 293 -4.71 -15.38 10.51
N LYS A 294 -5.84 -15.07 11.14
CA LYS A 294 -6.06 -13.90 12.01
C LYS A 294 -5.96 -12.54 11.29
N PHE A 295 -6.05 -12.51 9.97
CA PHE A 295 -6.17 -11.25 9.22
C PHE A 295 -7.50 -10.53 9.50
N SER A 296 -8.55 -11.30 9.74
CA SER A 296 -9.86 -10.80 10.17
C SER A 296 -10.41 -11.66 11.31
N HIS A 297 -11.46 -11.18 11.96
CA HIS A 297 -12.09 -11.86 13.08
C HIS A 297 -13.59 -12.06 12.83
N LEU A 298 -14.18 -13.07 13.50
CA LEU A 298 -15.62 -13.22 13.51
C LEU A 298 -16.23 -12.03 14.25
N ALA A 299 -17.19 -11.34 13.59
CA ALA A 299 -17.96 -10.31 14.27
C ALA A 299 -18.81 -10.91 15.40
N ARG A 300 -19.05 -10.11 16.43
CA ARG A 300 -19.90 -10.52 17.55
C ARG A 300 -21.25 -11.03 17.02
N ASN A 301 -21.70 -12.19 17.45
CA ASN A 301 -22.93 -12.87 17.02
C ASN A 301 -22.90 -13.44 15.58
N MET A 302 -21.75 -13.58 14.96
CA MET A 302 -21.58 -14.22 13.65
C MET A 302 -20.93 -15.60 13.78
N THR A 303 -21.42 -16.56 12.99
CA THR A 303 -20.75 -17.86 12.80
C THR A 303 -19.92 -17.84 11.51
N MET A 304 -18.99 -18.76 11.38
CA MET A 304 -18.19 -18.92 10.14
C MET A 304 -19.09 -19.08 8.92
N GLN A 305 -20.14 -19.91 9.01
CA GLN A 305 -21.08 -20.15 7.90
C GLN A 305 -21.85 -18.89 7.50
N ARG A 306 -22.32 -18.11 8.48
CA ARG A 306 -22.98 -16.82 8.21
C ARG A 306 -22.02 -15.83 7.59
N THR A 307 -20.77 -15.78 8.04
CA THR A 307 -19.73 -14.92 7.48
C THR A 307 -19.40 -15.30 6.03
N ILE A 308 -19.23 -16.58 5.73
CA ILE A 308 -19.03 -17.06 4.36
C ILE A 308 -20.23 -16.66 3.47
N LYS A 309 -21.48 -16.86 3.94
CA LYS A 309 -22.68 -16.46 3.21
C LYS A 309 -22.75 -14.95 2.99
N LEU A 310 -22.36 -14.14 4.00
CA LEU A 310 -22.34 -12.67 3.91
C LEU A 310 -21.43 -12.17 2.79
N TYR A 311 -20.25 -12.79 2.64
CA TYR A 311 -19.22 -12.39 1.68
C TYR A 311 -19.29 -13.14 0.34
N LYS A 312 -20.27 -14.03 0.16
CA LYS A 312 -20.43 -14.79 -1.08
C LYS A 312 -20.63 -13.85 -2.28
N LEU A 313 -19.87 -14.08 -3.33
CA LEU A 313 -19.97 -13.42 -4.62
C LEU A 313 -20.55 -14.39 -5.66
N PRO A 314 -21.20 -13.91 -6.72
CA PRO A 314 -21.51 -14.70 -7.92
C PRO A 314 -20.23 -15.33 -8.51
N ASP A 315 -20.41 -16.27 -9.45
CA ASP A 315 -19.27 -16.93 -10.11
C ASP A 315 -18.85 -16.19 -11.38
N GLN A 316 -19.74 -15.40 -11.98
CA GLN A 316 -19.48 -14.64 -13.21
C GLN A 316 -19.83 -13.17 -13.06
N PRO A 317 -19.06 -12.25 -13.66
CA PRO A 317 -19.41 -10.86 -13.85
C PRO A 317 -20.76 -10.69 -14.53
N LYS A 318 -21.48 -9.62 -14.20
CA LYS A 318 -22.85 -9.38 -14.72
C LYS A 318 -22.93 -8.23 -15.70
N THR A 319 -21.98 -7.29 -15.68
CA THR A 319 -21.99 -6.12 -16.55
C THR A 319 -21.82 -6.55 -18.01
N LYS A 320 -22.77 -6.19 -18.87
CA LYS A 320 -22.69 -6.47 -20.31
C LYS A 320 -21.46 -5.77 -20.90
N GLY A 321 -20.65 -6.50 -21.69
CA GLY A 321 -19.43 -5.97 -22.29
C GLY A 321 -18.23 -5.92 -21.36
N TYR A 322 -18.36 -6.37 -20.10
CA TYR A 322 -17.22 -6.48 -19.19
C TYR A 322 -16.29 -7.60 -19.65
N ARG A 323 -15.04 -7.27 -19.92
CA ARG A 323 -14.01 -8.21 -20.36
C ARG A 323 -12.61 -7.73 -20.00
N ARG A 324 -11.65 -8.64 -20.03
CA ARG A 324 -10.22 -8.30 -19.88
C ARG A 324 -9.79 -7.39 -21.01
N ILE A 325 -8.97 -6.39 -20.72
CA ILE A 325 -8.40 -5.47 -21.73
C ILE A 325 -7.44 -6.21 -22.66
N GLU A 326 -7.44 -5.85 -23.93
CA GLU A 326 -6.57 -6.40 -24.96
C GLU A 326 -5.67 -5.31 -25.56
N PRO A 327 -4.57 -5.66 -26.25
CA PRO A 327 -3.67 -4.66 -26.86
C PRO A 327 -4.37 -3.65 -27.79
N LYS A 328 -5.41 -4.07 -28.49
CA LYS A 328 -6.22 -3.21 -29.39
C LYS A 328 -7.00 -2.10 -28.66
N ASP A 329 -7.23 -2.28 -27.36
CA ASP A 329 -8.05 -1.38 -26.54
C ASP A 329 -7.23 -0.24 -25.93
N MET A 330 -5.90 -0.38 -25.85
CA MET A 330 -5.02 0.47 -25.06
C MET A 330 -5.14 1.96 -25.42
N ASP A 331 -5.19 2.32 -26.70
CA ASP A 331 -5.29 3.72 -27.11
C ASP A 331 -6.65 4.33 -26.76
N LYS A 332 -7.75 3.54 -26.82
CA LYS A 332 -9.08 3.99 -26.40
C LYS A 332 -9.17 4.11 -24.88
N ALA A 333 -8.59 3.15 -24.17
CA ALA A 333 -8.55 3.13 -22.70
C ALA A 333 -7.71 4.29 -22.15
N LEU A 334 -6.55 4.61 -22.76
CA LEU A 334 -5.75 5.76 -22.39
C LEU A 334 -6.53 7.06 -22.56
N LYS A 335 -7.23 7.22 -23.68
CA LYS A 335 -8.06 8.41 -23.90
C LYS A 335 -9.14 8.57 -22.84
N LEU A 336 -9.80 7.47 -22.46
CA LEU A 336 -10.78 7.46 -21.37
C LEU A 336 -10.11 7.83 -20.03
N PHE A 337 -8.93 7.26 -19.76
CA PHE A 337 -8.15 7.52 -18.55
C PHE A 337 -7.77 9.00 -18.45
N ASP A 338 -7.17 9.58 -19.49
CA ASP A 338 -6.72 10.98 -19.50
C ASP A 338 -7.88 11.95 -19.25
N GLU A 339 -9.03 11.69 -19.87
CA GLU A 339 -10.22 12.54 -19.69
C GLU A 339 -10.75 12.41 -18.26
N TYR A 340 -10.79 11.20 -17.74
CA TYR A 340 -11.32 10.94 -16.40
C TYR A 340 -10.41 11.49 -15.29
N MET A 341 -9.09 11.42 -15.45
CA MET A 341 -8.13 11.90 -14.47
C MET A 341 -8.15 13.43 -14.29
N LYS A 342 -8.70 14.20 -15.23
CA LYS A 342 -8.78 15.66 -15.13
C LYS A 342 -9.49 16.18 -13.89
N LYS A 343 -10.39 15.40 -13.31
CA LYS A 343 -11.18 15.80 -12.13
C LYS A 343 -10.43 15.68 -10.80
N PHE A 344 -9.28 14.99 -10.76
CA PHE A 344 -8.50 14.82 -9.53
C PHE A 344 -7.38 15.85 -9.44
N SER A 345 -7.00 16.23 -8.22
CA SER A 345 -5.96 17.23 -7.98
C SER A 345 -4.54 16.66 -8.08
N LEU A 346 -4.36 15.37 -7.78
CA LEU A 346 -3.07 14.67 -7.92
C LEU A 346 -3.28 13.38 -8.71
N CYS A 347 -2.69 13.30 -9.89
CA CYS A 347 -2.82 12.12 -10.76
C CYS A 347 -1.61 11.94 -11.67
N PRO A 348 -1.34 10.72 -12.16
CA PRO A 348 -0.31 10.49 -13.16
C PRO A 348 -0.74 11.03 -14.54
N VAL A 349 0.26 11.35 -15.36
CA VAL A 349 0.11 11.71 -16.77
C VAL A 349 0.93 10.69 -17.55
N PHE A 350 0.27 9.65 -18.04
CA PHE A 350 0.94 8.54 -18.71
C PHE A 350 1.18 8.82 -20.21
N SER A 351 2.36 8.47 -20.68
CA SER A 351 2.59 8.23 -22.11
C SER A 351 1.88 6.94 -22.56
N LYS A 352 1.79 6.70 -23.88
CA LYS A 352 1.22 5.45 -24.40
C LYS A 352 1.99 4.21 -23.94
N GLU A 353 3.31 4.32 -23.87
CA GLU A 353 4.21 3.26 -23.43
C GLU A 353 4.02 2.96 -21.95
N GLU A 354 3.92 3.99 -21.10
CA GLU A 354 3.67 3.85 -19.66
C GLU A 354 2.28 3.26 -19.42
N PHE A 355 1.23 3.74 -20.09
CA PHE A 355 -0.10 3.17 -19.94
C PHE A 355 -0.13 1.68 -20.34
N ARG A 356 0.50 1.31 -21.46
CA ARG A 356 0.62 -0.10 -21.86
C ARG A 356 1.38 -0.92 -20.83
N HIS A 357 2.46 -0.39 -20.27
CA HIS A 357 3.23 -1.07 -19.24
C HIS A 357 2.38 -1.36 -17.99
N TRP A 358 1.65 -0.36 -17.51
CA TRP A 358 0.89 -0.46 -16.26
C TRP A 358 -0.42 -1.23 -16.39
N PHE A 359 -1.07 -1.23 -17.56
CA PHE A 359 -2.41 -1.80 -17.72
C PHE A 359 -2.47 -3.06 -18.59
N THR A 360 -1.37 -3.48 -19.23
CA THR A 360 -1.34 -4.77 -19.91
C THR A 360 -1.36 -5.90 -18.89
N PRO A 361 -2.39 -6.78 -18.93
CA PRO A 361 -2.50 -7.87 -17.97
C PRO A 361 -1.28 -8.78 -17.98
N LYS A 362 -0.74 -9.03 -16.79
CA LYS A 362 0.34 -10.00 -16.53
C LYS A 362 -0.10 -10.92 -15.41
N GLU A 363 -0.05 -12.23 -15.67
CA GLU A 363 -0.46 -13.24 -14.70
C GLU A 363 0.29 -13.07 -13.37
N GLY A 364 -0.46 -13.05 -12.26
CA GLY A 364 0.08 -12.90 -10.91
C GLY A 364 0.60 -11.50 -10.56
N ILE A 365 0.51 -10.51 -11.45
CA ILE A 365 1.01 -9.14 -11.24
C ILE A 365 -0.11 -8.12 -11.35
N ILE A 366 -0.72 -7.99 -12.52
CA ILE A 366 -1.73 -6.96 -12.80
C ILE A 366 -2.85 -7.54 -13.66
N ASP A 367 -4.09 -7.24 -13.31
CA ASP A 367 -5.26 -7.48 -14.15
C ASP A 367 -6.01 -6.18 -14.41
N CYS A 368 -6.48 -6.04 -15.63
CA CYS A 368 -7.23 -4.89 -16.08
C CYS A 368 -8.43 -5.34 -16.93
N PHE A 369 -9.59 -4.77 -16.66
CA PHE A 369 -10.84 -5.04 -17.33
C PHE A 369 -11.48 -3.76 -17.81
N ILE A 370 -12.21 -3.85 -18.89
CA ILE A 370 -12.97 -2.75 -19.48
C ILE A 370 -14.43 -3.15 -19.65
N VAL A 371 -15.29 -2.16 -19.80
CA VAL A 371 -16.65 -2.35 -20.31
C VAL A 371 -16.73 -1.74 -21.69
N GLU A 372 -17.13 -2.56 -22.68
CA GLU A 372 -17.33 -2.15 -24.07
C GLU A 372 -18.82 -2.07 -24.35
N ASP A 373 -19.29 -0.93 -24.87
CA ASP A 373 -20.67 -0.75 -25.28
C ASP A 373 -20.95 -1.40 -26.64
N ASP A 374 -22.24 -1.49 -27.02
CA ASP A 374 -22.67 -2.12 -28.28
C ASP A 374 -22.14 -1.40 -29.54
N LYS A 375 -21.53 -0.22 -29.37
CA LYS A 375 -20.88 0.56 -30.45
C LYS A 375 -19.36 0.38 -30.48
N GLY A 376 -18.81 -0.47 -29.61
CA GLY A 376 -17.36 -0.69 -29.51
C GLY A 376 -16.59 0.43 -28.80
N ASN A 377 -17.27 1.27 -28.01
CA ASN A 377 -16.61 2.27 -27.19
C ASN A 377 -16.27 1.69 -25.81
N ILE A 378 -15.10 2.00 -25.28
CA ILE A 378 -14.75 1.70 -23.90
C ILE A 378 -15.36 2.77 -23.01
N THR A 379 -16.22 2.36 -22.09
CA THR A 379 -16.96 3.27 -21.21
C THR A 379 -16.46 3.24 -19.77
N ASP A 380 -15.93 2.12 -19.32
CA ASP A 380 -15.51 1.95 -17.95
C ASP A 380 -14.24 1.09 -17.92
N LEU A 381 -13.46 1.22 -16.84
CA LEU A 381 -12.22 0.48 -16.61
C LEU A 381 -12.12 0.12 -15.14
N THR A 382 -11.63 -1.06 -14.83
CA THR A 382 -11.24 -1.47 -13.48
C THR A 382 -9.97 -2.30 -13.53
N SER A 383 -9.10 -2.10 -12.56
CA SER A 383 -7.84 -2.82 -12.47
C SER A 383 -7.42 -3.07 -11.03
N PHE A 384 -6.64 -4.11 -10.83
CA PHE A 384 -6.03 -4.43 -9.55
C PHE A 384 -4.69 -5.15 -9.77
N TYR A 385 -3.71 -4.87 -8.93
CA TYR A 385 -2.46 -5.63 -8.92
C TYR A 385 -2.48 -6.70 -7.82
N CYS A 386 -1.65 -7.72 -8.01
CA CYS A 386 -1.56 -8.86 -7.12
C CYS A 386 -0.30 -8.73 -6.26
N LEU A 387 -0.48 -8.62 -4.95
CA LEU A 387 0.63 -8.59 -4.01
C LEU A 387 0.34 -9.58 -2.87
N PRO A 388 1.03 -10.72 -2.85
CA PRO A 388 0.90 -11.66 -1.75
C PRO A 388 1.61 -11.16 -0.48
N SER A 389 1.21 -11.72 0.66
CA SER A 389 1.91 -11.58 1.93
C SER A 389 2.28 -12.94 2.47
N SER A 390 3.49 -13.07 3.01
CA SER A 390 3.89 -14.22 3.80
C SER A 390 3.14 -14.23 5.13
N VAL A 391 2.61 -15.38 5.52
CA VAL A 391 1.97 -15.62 6.83
C VAL A 391 3.01 -16.21 7.76
N MET A 392 3.44 -15.48 8.78
CA MET A 392 4.65 -15.80 9.54
C MET A 392 4.48 -16.98 10.51
N HIS A 393 3.33 -17.11 11.16
CA HIS A 393 3.17 -18.02 12.30
C HIS A 393 2.05 -19.05 12.15
N HIS A 394 1.55 -19.30 10.93
CA HIS A 394 0.48 -20.26 10.71
C HIS A 394 1.03 -21.62 10.23
N PRO A 395 0.59 -22.77 10.80
CA PRO A 395 1.16 -24.08 10.45
C PRO A 395 0.83 -24.50 9.00
N VAL A 396 -0.36 -24.17 8.48
CA VAL A 396 -0.87 -24.62 7.19
C VAL A 396 -0.75 -23.54 6.13
N HIS A 397 -1.27 -22.35 6.39
CA HIS A 397 -1.28 -21.25 5.42
C HIS A 397 0.02 -20.46 5.48
N LYS A 398 0.79 -20.47 4.40
CA LYS A 398 2.08 -19.75 4.30
C LYS A 398 1.97 -18.44 3.53
N THR A 399 0.93 -18.27 2.71
CA THR A 399 0.75 -17.11 1.85
C THR A 399 -0.68 -16.61 1.93
N LEU A 400 -0.88 -15.32 2.01
CA LEU A 400 -2.13 -14.61 1.86
C LEU A 400 -2.10 -13.88 0.51
N ARG A 401 -3.04 -14.18 -0.41
CA ARG A 401 -3.09 -13.57 -1.74
C ARG A 401 -3.97 -12.33 -1.71
N GLY A 402 -3.36 -11.16 -1.88
CA GLY A 402 -4.05 -9.87 -1.92
C GLY A 402 -4.17 -9.34 -3.35
N ALA A 403 -5.38 -8.93 -3.74
CA ALA A 403 -5.62 -8.03 -4.86
C ALA A 403 -5.68 -6.60 -4.31
N TYR A 404 -5.00 -5.68 -4.96
CA TYR A 404 -4.97 -4.26 -4.58
C TYR A 404 -5.60 -3.43 -5.68
N SER A 405 -6.68 -2.74 -5.35
CA SER A 405 -7.35 -1.83 -6.28
C SER A 405 -6.34 -0.87 -6.89
N PHE A 406 -6.26 -0.85 -8.21
CA PHE A 406 -5.42 0.06 -8.95
C PHE A 406 -6.28 1.23 -9.46
N TYR A 407 -6.34 1.51 -10.74
CA TYR A 407 -7.20 2.58 -11.24
C TYR A 407 -8.57 2.04 -11.66
N ASN A 408 -9.63 2.75 -11.27
CA ASN A 408 -11.01 2.44 -11.65
C ASN A 408 -11.67 3.68 -12.25
N ILE A 409 -12.44 3.48 -13.30
CA ILE A 409 -13.16 4.52 -14.05
C ILE A 409 -14.58 4.03 -14.30
N SER A 410 -15.57 4.79 -13.85
CA SER A 410 -16.98 4.54 -14.09
C SER A 410 -17.59 5.77 -14.77
N THR A 411 -17.99 5.60 -16.02
CA THR A 411 -18.72 6.66 -16.76
C THR A 411 -20.14 6.27 -17.10
N LYS A 412 -20.43 4.95 -17.26
CA LYS A 412 -21.76 4.43 -17.58
C LYS A 412 -22.21 3.34 -16.63
N THR A 413 -21.32 2.43 -16.26
CA THR A 413 -21.65 1.35 -15.32
C THR A 413 -21.66 1.89 -13.90
N PRO A 414 -22.71 1.67 -13.10
CA PRO A 414 -22.77 2.08 -11.72
C PRO A 414 -21.57 1.49 -10.92
N TRP A 415 -20.99 2.28 -10.03
CA TRP A 415 -19.81 1.88 -9.22
C TRP A 415 -19.98 0.53 -8.52
N LEU A 416 -21.17 0.27 -7.96
CA LEU A 416 -21.41 -0.98 -7.24
C LEU A 416 -21.39 -2.21 -8.15
N GLU A 417 -21.87 -2.07 -9.38
CA GLU A 417 -21.84 -3.14 -10.36
C GLU A 417 -20.43 -3.37 -10.89
N LEU A 418 -19.75 -2.31 -11.32
CA LEU A 418 -18.41 -2.38 -11.87
C LEU A 418 -17.41 -3.01 -10.88
N ILE A 419 -17.37 -2.52 -9.64
CA ILE A 419 -16.44 -3.04 -8.63
C ILE A 419 -16.87 -4.42 -8.12
N ASN A 420 -18.17 -4.75 -8.10
CA ASN A 420 -18.59 -6.11 -7.81
C ASN A 420 -18.05 -7.11 -8.85
N ASP A 421 -18.01 -6.73 -10.12
CA ASP A 421 -17.44 -7.57 -11.18
C ASP A 421 -15.90 -7.69 -11.06
N ALA A 422 -15.22 -6.62 -10.62
CA ALA A 422 -13.80 -6.69 -10.27
C ALA A 422 -13.53 -7.64 -9.09
N LEU A 423 -14.37 -7.62 -8.05
CA LEU A 423 -14.29 -8.56 -6.92
C LEU A 423 -14.49 -10.01 -7.36
N ILE A 424 -15.43 -10.26 -8.29
CA ILE A 424 -15.67 -11.59 -8.87
C ILE A 424 -14.42 -12.03 -9.65
N SER A 425 -13.86 -11.15 -10.48
CA SER A 425 -12.64 -11.43 -11.25
C SER A 425 -11.46 -11.77 -10.34
N ALA A 426 -11.25 -11.01 -9.27
CA ALA A 426 -10.20 -11.29 -8.29
C ALA A 426 -10.44 -12.62 -7.54
N LYS A 427 -11.70 -12.91 -7.14
CA LYS A 427 -12.07 -14.20 -6.54
C LYS A 427 -11.76 -15.37 -7.47
N ASN A 428 -12.08 -15.24 -8.77
CA ASN A 428 -11.91 -16.31 -9.75
C ASN A 428 -10.44 -16.67 -9.99
N ILE A 429 -9.52 -15.74 -9.81
CA ILE A 429 -8.08 -16.01 -9.79
C ILE A 429 -7.55 -16.31 -8.37
N GLN A 430 -8.44 -16.71 -7.45
CA GLN A 430 -8.14 -17.18 -6.10
C GLN A 430 -7.44 -16.16 -5.20
N MET A 431 -7.80 -14.88 -5.28
CA MET A 431 -7.41 -13.90 -4.28
C MET A 431 -8.19 -14.11 -2.97
N ASP A 432 -7.52 -13.94 -1.84
CA ASP A 432 -8.11 -14.13 -0.51
C ASP A 432 -8.76 -12.85 0.01
N VAL A 433 -8.21 -11.70 -0.35
CA VAL A 433 -8.65 -10.37 0.06
C VAL A 433 -8.50 -9.38 -1.09
N TYR A 434 -9.41 -8.42 -1.17
CA TYR A 434 -9.32 -7.27 -2.07
C TYR A 434 -9.15 -6.01 -1.24
N ASN A 435 -8.04 -5.33 -1.43
CA ASN A 435 -7.64 -4.13 -0.70
C ASN A 435 -7.87 -2.89 -1.56
N ALA A 436 -8.29 -1.81 -0.96
CA ALA A 436 -8.44 -0.52 -1.62
C ALA A 436 -8.10 0.62 -0.65
N LEU A 437 -7.52 1.69 -1.15
CA LEU A 437 -7.45 2.97 -0.45
C LEU A 437 -8.76 3.74 -0.66
N ASP A 438 -9.09 4.66 0.25
CA ASP A 438 -10.27 5.52 0.14
C ASP A 438 -10.07 6.73 -0.79
N LEU A 439 -9.10 6.63 -1.69
CA LEU A 439 -8.79 7.63 -2.71
C LEU A 439 -9.80 7.59 -3.88
N MET A 440 -9.71 8.57 -4.78
CA MET A 440 -10.64 8.73 -5.92
C MET A 440 -12.11 8.68 -5.46
N GLU A 441 -12.95 7.96 -6.17
CA GLU A 441 -14.36 7.78 -5.79
C GLU A 441 -14.61 6.47 -5.02
N ASN A 442 -13.56 5.84 -4.49
CA ASN A 442 -13.67 4.52 -3.84
C ASN A 442 -14.65 4.52 -2.66
N ASN A 443 -14.83 5.65 -1.97
CA ASN A 443 -15.82 5.77 -0.88
C ASN A 443 -17.26 5.47 -1.32
N THR A 444 -17.58 5.57 -2.61
CA THR A 444 -18.91 5.25 -3.15
C THR A 444 -19.27 3.78 -3.02
N PHE A 445 -18.27 2.89 -3.10
CA PHE A 445 -18.47 1.45 -3.09
C PHE A 445 -17.93 0.71 -1.85
N LEU A 446 -17.01 1.30 -1.10
CA LEU A 446 -16.34 0.59 0.00
C LEU A 446 -17.32 -0.02 0.99
N ARG A 447 -18.19 0.76 1.61
CA ARG A 447 -19.16 0.25 2.59
C ARG A 447 -20.25 -0.60 1.95
N PRO A 448 -20.90 -0.17 0.85
CA PRO A 448 -21.96 -0.98 0.20
C PRO A 448 -21.48 -2.36 -0.23
N LEU A 449 -20.24 -2.49 -0.73
CA LEU A 449 -19.64 -3.77 -1.12
C LEU A 449 -18.94 -4.50 0.05
N LYS A 450 -19.19 -4.06 1.30
CA LYS A 450 -18.73 -4.74 2.52
C LYS A 450 -17.21 -4.76 2.70
N PHE A 451 -16.53 -3.72 2.27
CA PHE A 451 -15.17 -3.46 2.73
C PHE A 451 -15.22 -3.00 4.19
N GLY A 452 -14.36 -3.55 5.02
CA GLY A 452 -14.08 -3.07 6.37
C GLY A 452 -12.89 -2.12 6.37
N PRO A 453 -12.88 -1.07 7.21
CA PRO A 453 -11.72 -0.21 7.37
C PRO A 453 -10.55 -1.00 7.97
N GLY A 454 -9.36 -0.82 7.41
CA GLY A 454 -8.12 -1.29 7.99
C GLY A 454 -7.58 -0.33 9.05
N ASP A 455 -6.53 -0.73 9.74
CA ASP A 455 -5.87 0.09 10.75
C ASP A 455 -4.79 1.00 10.15
N GLY A 456 -4.27 0.63 8.96
CA GLY A 456 -3.20 1.34 8.27
C GLY A 456 -3.67 2.57 7.49
N ASN A 457 -2.91 3.66 7.65
CA ASN A 457 -2.98 4.83 6.78
C ASN A 457 -1.78 4.86 5.84
N LEU A 458 -1.98 5.47 4.68
CA LEU A 458 -0.93 5.75 3.71
C LEU A 458 -0.83 7.25 3.50
N GLN A 459 0.35 7.80 3.82
CA GLN A 459 0.65 9.22 3.64
C GLN A 459 1.27 9.43 2.28
N TYR A 460 0.83 10.44 1.53
CA TYR A 460 1.37 10.85 0.24
C TYR A 460 2.26 12.08 0.41
N TYR A 461 3.42 12.07 -0.24
CA TYR A 461 4.43 13.12 -0.15
C TYR A 461 4.92 13.56 -1.52
N LEU A 462 5.22 14.86 -1.62
CA LEU A 462 5.99 15.43 -2.73
C LEU A 462 7.30 15.99 -2.19
N TYR A 463 8.41 15.70 -2.87
CA TYR A 463 9.72 16.22 -2.56
C TYR A 463 10.07 17.35 -3.52
N ASN A 464 10.63 18.43 -2.97
CA ASN A 464 10.92 19.69 -3.67
C ASN A 464 9.68 20.26 -4.39
N TRP A 465 8.49 20.05 -3.80
CA TRP A 465 7.24 20.60 -4.29
C TRP A 465 6.32 20.91 -3.11
N ARG A 466 5.66 22.07 -3.15
CA ARG A 466 4.61 22.44 -2.19
C ARG A 466 3.30 22.65 -2.91
N CYS A 467 2.22 22.17 -2.32
CA CYS A 467 0.86 22.43 -2.76
C CYS A 467 -0.11 22.34 -1.58
N PRO A 468 -1.31 22.90 -1.66
CA PRO A 468 -2.33 22.73 -0.63
C PRO A 468 -2.63 21.27 -0.34
N SER A 469 -2.99 20.95 0.89
CA SER A 469 -3.39 19.58 1.27
C SER A 469 -4.65 19.15 0.54
N MET A 470 -4.74 17.88 0.21
CA MET A 470 -5.81 17.26 -0.55
C MET A 470 -6.59 16.26 0.31
N LYS A 471 -7.87 16.10 0.02
CA LYS A 471 -8.65 14.98 0.57
C LYS A 471 -8.31 13.70 -0.20
N PRO A 472 -8.50 12.50 0.37
CA PRO A 472 -8.31 11.25 -0.35
C PRO A 472 -9.03 11.20 -1.70
N GLN A 473 -10.24 11.78 -1.78
CA GLN A 473 -11.06 11.81 -2.98
C GLN A 473 -10.46 12.66 -4.12
N ASP A 474 -9.54 13.56 -3.81
CA ASP A 474 -8.86 14.42 -4.79
C ASP A 474 -7.57 13.78 -5.32
N VAL A 475 -7.18 12.63 -4.76
CA VAL A 475 -5.96 11.88 -5.11
C VAL A 475 -6.30 10.71 -6.01
N ALA A 476 -5.70 10.67 -7.18
CA ALA A 476 -5.72 9.54 -8.12
C ALA A 476 -4.29 9.11 -8.47
N LEU A 477 -3.45 8.95 -7.46
CA LEU A 477 -2.07 8.48 -7.60
C LEU A 477 -1.89 7.21 -6.79
N ILE A 478 -1.39 6.15 -7.44
CA ILE A 478 -1.09 4.87 -6.78
C ILE A 478 0.37 4.55 -7.05
N LEU A 479 1.16 4.50 -5.98
CA LEU A 479 2.58 4.15 -5.99
C LEU A 479 2.73 2.67 -5.59
N MET A 480 3.72 1.98 -6.16
CA MET A 480 3.97 0.54 -5.95
C MET A 480 4.86 0.27 -4.71
#